data_63995cfed1c50a4eab4f675250d9e43e
#
_entry.id   63995cfed1c50a4eab4f675250d9e43e
#
_cell.length_a   1.000
_cell.length_b   1.000
_cell.length_c   1.000
_cell.angle_alpha   90.00
_cell.angle_beta   90.00
_cell.angle_gamma   90.00
#
_symmetry.space_group_name_H-M   'P 1'
#
loop_
_entity.id
_entity.type
_entity.pdbx_description
1 polymer ?
#
loop_
_entity_poly.entity_id
_entity_poly.type
_entity_poly.pdbx_seq_one_letter_code
_entity_poly.pdbx_strand_id
1 'polypeptide(L)'
;MGKLNMKDWIDQTIQNKKTIAIPIMTHPGIELIGKSVHDAVTNGQVHYEAIKALCDKYPTAAATVIMDLTVEAEAFGAEIVFPENEVPSVSGRLLTDETAIEALEIPALNKGRIAQYLKANMLTARNITDRPVFAGCIGPYSLAGRLYDMSEIMMLIYINPEAANTLLRKCTDFIIRYCMSLKAT
;
A
#
# COMPACT_ATOMS: atom_id res chain seq x y z
N MET A 1 6.69 3.46 -26.18
CA MET A 1 7.68 4.18 -25.34
C MET A 1 8.25 3.19 -24.33
N GLY A 2 9.58 3.18 -24.11
CA GLY A 2 10.18 2.30 -23.09
C GLY A 2 9.82 2.73 -21.67
N LYS A 3 9.91 1.80 -20.70
CA LYS A 3 9.77 2.12 -19.26
C LYS A 3 10.77 3.23 -18.90
N LEU A 4 10.34 4.20 -18.10
CA LEU A 4 11.20 5.28 -17.60
C LEU A 4 12.35 4.67 -16.76
N ASN A 5 13.59 5.10 -17.06
CA ASN A 5 14.72 4.69 -16.25
C ASN A 5 14.72 5.51 -14.95
N MET A 6 14.42 4.85 -13.84
CA MET A 6 14.31 5.51 -12.53
C MET A 6 15.61 6.12 -12.04
N LYS A 7 16.77 5.53 -12.40
CA LYS A 7 18.07 6.09 -12.04
C LYS A 7 18.30 7.41 -12.77
N ASP A 8 18.06 7.44 -14.06
CA ASP A 8 18.21 8.65 -14.87
C ASP A 8 17.24 9.75 -14.40
N TRP A 9 16.00 9.38 -14.05
CA TRP A 9 15.02 10.31 -13.51
C TRP A 9 15.45 10.90 -12.16
N ILE A 10 16.01 10.09 -11.26
CA ILE A 10 16.55 10.54 -9.96
C ILE A 10 17.73 11.48 -10.19
N ASP A 11 18.69 11.11 -11.04
CA ASP A 11 19.88 11.91 -11.32
C ASP A 11 19.50 13.26 -11.92
N GLN A 12 18.56 13.28 -12.87
CA GLN A 12 18.03 14.52 -13.44
C GLN A 12 17.30 15.38 -12.39
N THR A 13 16.55 14.75 -11.50
CA THR A 13 15.82 15.45 -10.42
C THR A 13 16.78 16.09 -9.44
N ILE A 14 17.86 15.41 -9.07
CA ILE A 14 18.91 15.95 -8.17
C ILE A 14 19.66 17.09 -8.84
N GLN A 15 19.98 16.98 -10.14
CA GLN A 15 20.67 18.01 -10.90
C GLN A 15 19.80 19.24 -11.16
N ASN A 16 18.49 19.04 -11.27
CA ASN A 16 17.53 20.10 -11.47
C ASN A 16 17.28 20.81 -10.14
N LYS A 17 17.94 21.95 -9.90
CA LYS A 17 17.87 22.73 -8.63
C LYS A 17 16.44 23.20 -8.24
N LYS A 18 15.39 22.75 -8.92
CA LYS A 18 14.00 23.05 -8.61
C LYS A 18 13.42 21.97 -7.70
N THR A 19 12.76 22.40 -6.63
CA THR A 19 11.93 21.50 -5.79
C THR A 19 10.76 20.97 -6.62
N ILE A 20 10.58 19.67 -6.62
CA ILE A 20 9.43 19.00 -7.23
C ILE A 20 8.51 18.45 -6.15
N ALA A 21 7.21 18.44 -6.41
CA ALA A 21 6.22 17.87 -5.50
C ALA A 21 5.70 16.53 -6.03
N ILE A 22 5.67 15.54 -5.15
CA ILE A 22 5.07 14.21 -5.39
C ILE A 22 4.02 14.00 -4.31
N PRO A 23 2.84 14.59 -4.44
CA PRO A 23 1.80 14.45 -3.43
C PRO A 23 1.18 13.05 -3.51
N ILE A 24 0.98 12.42 -2.35
CA ILE A 24 0.17 11.22 -2.20
C ILE A 24 -1.28 11.70 -2.06
N MET A 25 -1.92 11.99 -3.18
CA MET A 25 -3.27 12.56 -3.21
C MET A 25 -4.23 11.57 -3.86
N THR A 26 -5.01 10.90 -3.03
CA THR A 26 -5.98 9.92 -3.51
C THR A 26 -7.37 10.49 -3.70
N HIS A 27 -7.90 11.13 -2.66
CA HIS A 27 -9.27 11.60 -2.61
C HIS A 27 -9.65 12.58 -3.73
N PRO A 28 -8.85 13.60 -4.08
CA PRO A 28 -9.21 14.51 -5.18
C PRO A 28 -9.39 13.79 -6.51
N GLY A 29 -8.63 12.73 -6.78
CA GLY A 29 -8.79 11.93 -8.01
C GLY A 29 -10.09 11.13 -8.01
N ILE A 30 -10.51 10.61 -6.86
CA ILE A 30 -11.78 9.88 -6.69
C ILE A 30 -12.97 10.82 -6.90
N GLU A 31 -12.92 12.02 -6.32
CA GLU A 31 -13.94 13.06 -6.50
C GLU A 31 -14.07 13.48 -7.96
N LEU A 32 -12.94 13.62 -8.68
CA LEU A 32 -12.94 14.00 -10.11
C LEU A 32 -13.70 13.04 -11.00
N ILE A 33 -13.74 11.76 -10.62
CA ILE A 33 -14.47 10.72 -11.38
C ILE A 33 -15.85 10.40 -10.78
N GLY A 34 -16.28 11.12 -9.73
CA GLY A 34 -17.59 10.97 -9.10
C GLY A 34 -17.78 9.58 -8.45
N LYS A 35 -16.72 9.03 -7.86
CA LYS A 35 -16.72 7.73 -7.16
C LYS A 35 -16.50 7.92 -5.67
N SER A 36 -16.78 6.86 -4.88
CA SER A 36 -16.50 6.83 -3.45
C SER A 36 -15.08 6.31 -3.16
N VAL A 37 -14.61 6.54 -1.94
CA VAL A 37 -13.35 5.94 -1.46
C VAL A 37 -13.48 4.43 -1.45
N HIS A 38 -14.63 3.90 -1.01
CA HIS A 38 -14.94 2.47 -1.05
C HIS A 38 -14.77 1.88 -2.44
N ASP A 39 -15.34 2.51 -3.48
CA ASP A 39 -15.18 2.06 -4.87
C ASP A 39 -13.71 1.98 -5.28
N ALA A 40 -12.93 3.01 -4.96
CA ALA A 40 -11.53 3.10 -5.38
C ALA A 40 -10.63 2.09 -4.65
N VAL A 41 -10.85 1.82 -3.35
CA VAL A 41 -10.03 0.87 -2.59
C VAL A 41 -10.43 -0.58 -2.80
N THR A 42 -11.62 -0.86 -3.34
CA THR A 42 -12.10 -2.22 -3.61
C THR A 42 -12.03 -2.63 -5.09
N ASN A 43 -11.81 -1.67 -6.00
CA ASN A 43 -11.77 -1.93 -7.44
C ASN A 43 -10.54 -1.30 -8.10
N GLY A 44 -9.61 -2.13 -8.56
CA GLY A 44 -8.36 -1.68 -9.18
C GLY A 44 -8.54 -0.87 -10.48
N GLN A 45 -9.65 -1.00 -11.19
CA GLN A 45 -9.95 -0.17 -12.37
C GLN A 45 -10.33 1.25 -11.93
N VAL A 46 -11.26 1.38 -10.97
CA VAL A 46 -11.67 2.68 -10.41
C VAL A 46 -10.49 3.40 -9.77
N HIS A 47 -9.65 2.65 -9.03
CA HIS A 47 -8.41 3.14 -8.45
C HIS A 47 -7.49 3.77 -9.51
N TYR A 48 -7.23 3.05 -10.61
CA TYR A 48 -6.44 3.58 -11.74
C TYR A 48 -7.07 4.82 -12.37
N GLU A 49 -8.39 4.81 -12.61
CA GLU A 49 -9.11 5.95 -13.21
C GLU A 49 -9.00 7.21 -12.35
N ALA A 50 -9.07 7.07 -11.03
CA ALA A 50 -8.86 8.17 -10.10
C ALA A 50 -7.44 8.76 -10.20
N ILE A 51 -6.41 7.89 -10.24
CA ILE A 51 -5.01 8.32 -10.43
C ILE A 51 -4.84 9.03 -11.77
N LYS A 52 -5.40 8.47 -12.83
CA LYS A 52 -5.30 9.04 -14.17
C LYS A 52 -5.95 10.43 -14.23
N ALA A 53 -7.18 10.57 -13.71
CA ALA A 53 -7.88 11.86 -13.67
C ALA A 53 -7.08 12.92 -12.90
N LEU A 54 -6.44 12.52 -11.81
CA LEU A 54 -5.56 13.41 -11.03
C LEU A 54 -4.33 13.84 -11.83
N CYS A 55 -3.66 12.89 -12.50
CA CYS A 55 -2.48 13.16 -13.32
C CYS A 55 -2.78 14.00 -14.56
N ASP A 56 -3.97 13.82 -15.15
CA ASP A 56 -4.42 14.62 -16.29
C ASP A 56 -4.72 16.08 -15.87
N LYS A 57 -5.22 16.28 -14.65
CA LYS A 57 -5.61 17.60 -14.16
C LYS A 57 -4.45 18.39 -13.54
N TYR A 58 -3.50 17.72 -12.91
CA TYR A 58 -2.43 18.36 -12.15
C TYR A 58 -1.04 17.90 -12.61
N PRO A 59 -0.09 18.84 -12.75
CA PRO A 59 1.27 18.53 -13.20
C PRO A 59 2.13 17.94 -12.05
N THR A 60 1.74 16.80 -11.51
CA THR A 60 2.52 16.08 -10.50
C THR A 60 3.79 15.49 -11.11
N ALA A 61 4.88 15.47 -10.37
CA ALA A 61 6.16 14.91 -10.85
C ALA A 61 6.17 13.39 -10.95
N ALA A 62 5.22 12.72 -10.29
CA ALA A 62 5.00 11.27 -10.35
C ALA A 62 3.52 10.94 -10.17
N ALA A 63 3.11 9.77 -10.61
CA ALA A 63 1.83 9.16 -10.27
C ALA A 63 2.02 8.27 -9.03
N THR A 64 1.14 8.40 -8.05
CA THR A 64 1.17 7.59 -6.82
C THR A 64 -0.08 6.74 -6.72
N VAL A 65 0.08 5.45 -6.47
CA VAL A 65 -1.02 4.55 -6.17
C VAL A 65 -1.54 4.85 -4.75
N ILE A 66 -2.84 4.69 -4.54
CA ILE A 66 -3.49 4.91 -3.23
C ILE A 66 -2.77 4.09 -2.17
N MET A 67 -2.35 4.73 -1.10
CA MET A 67 -1.75 4.07 0.05
C MET A 67 -2.84 3.82 1.11
N ASP A 68 -3.45 2.64 1.04
CA ASP A 68 -4.35 2.14 2.04
C ASP A 68 -3.59 1.15 2.94
N LEU A 69 -3.36 1.56 4.16
CA LEU A 69 -2.53 0.82 5.12
C LEU A 69 -3.23 -0.41 5.72
N THR A 70 -4.38 -0.84 5.20
CA THR A 70 -5.12 -2.01 5.67
C THR A 70 -5.06 -3.21 4.73
N VAL A 71 -4.58 -3.01 3.51
CA VAL A 71 -4.56 -4.02 2.43
C VAL A 71 -3.75 -5.26 2.84
N GLU A 72 -2.59 -5.05 3.42
CA GLU A 72 -1.72 -6.11 3.87
C GLU A 72 -2.29 -6.83 5.11
N ALA A 73 -2.87 -6.08 6.06
CA ALA A 73 -3.51 -6.67 7.23
C ALA A 73 -4.73 -7.51 6.85
N GLU A 74 -5.54 -7.06 5.88
CA GLU A 74 -6.65 -7.83 5.32
C GLU A 74 -6.20 -9.15 4.69
N ALA A 75 -5.06 -9.15 3.99
CA ALA A 75 -4.51 -10.37 3.42
C ALA A 75 -4.16 -11.42 4.49
N PHE A 76 -3.72 -11.00 5.68
CA PHE A 76 -3.53 -11.86 6.84
C PHE A 76 -4.84 -12.32 7.51
N GLY A 77 -5.97 -11.72 7.15
CA GLY A 77 -7.27 -12.07 7.70
C GLY A 77 -7.80 -11.09 8.75
N ALA A 78 -7.18 -9.91 8.90
CA ALA A 78 -7.73 -8.87 9.76
C ALA A 78 -9.09 -8.38 9.24
N GLU A 79 -10.01 -8.11 10.15
CA GLU A 79 -11.31 -7.53 9.83
C GLU A 79 -11.14 -6.06 9.47
N ILE A 80 -11.71 -5.66 8.32
CA ILE A 80 -11.61 -4.28 7.82
C ILE A 80 -12.99 -3.64 7.78
N VAL A 81 -13.08 -2.45 8.35
CA VAL A 81 -14.23 -1.57 8.23
C VAL A 81 -14.03 -0.67 7.01
N PHE A 82 -15.03 -0.63 6.14
CA PHE A 82 -15.06 0.14 4.89
C PHE A 82 -16.12 1.24 4.98
N PRO A 83 -15.79 2.44 5.47
CA PRO A 83 -16.68 3.58 5.32
C PRO A 83 -16.81 3.99 3.85
N GLU A 84 -17.93 4.61 3.47
CA GLU A 84 -18.17 5.00 2.07
C GLU A 84 -17.15 6.00 1.54
N ASN A 85 -16.83 7.03 2.34
CA ASN A 85 -15.98 8.15 1.91
C ASN A 85 -14.78 8.41 2.85
N GLU A 86 -14.39 7.41 3.63
CA GLU A 86 -13.21 7.49 4.50
C GLU A 86 -12.25 6.35 4.20
N VAL A 87 -11.00 6.50 4.62
CA VAL A 87 -10.02 5.40 4.48
C VAL A 87 -10.40 4.21 5.35
N PRO A 88 -10.24 2.99 4.85
CA PRO A 88 -10.50 1.77 5.62
C PRO A 88 -9.65 1.70 6.89
N SER A 89 -10.20 1.04 7.90
CA SER A 89 -9.51 0.81 9.17
C SER A 89 -9.63 -0.66 9.61
N VAL A 90 -8.63 -1.13 10.37
CA VAL A 90 -8.68 -2.46 10.98
C VAL A 90 -9.63 -2.40 12.18
N SER A 91 -10.55 -3.38 12.28
CA SER A 91 -11.44 -3.58 13.43
C SER A 91 -10.81 -4.59 14.39
N GLY A 92 -10.66 -4.21 15.64
CA GLY A 92 -10.06 -5.08 16.65
C GLY A 92 -8.62 -5.48 16.37
N ARG A 93 -8.23 -6.67 16.81
CA ARG A 93 -6.92 -7.25 16.53
C ARG A 93 -7.04 -8.71 16.12
N LEU A 94 -6.25 -9.13 15.15
CA LEU A 94 -6.24 -10.50 14.65
C LEU A 94 -5.53 -11.45 15.62
N LEU A 95 -4.41 -11.00 16.20
CA LEU A 95 -3.57 -11.79 17.06
C LEU A 95 -3.79 -11.38 18.52
N THR A 96 -4.11 -12.31 19.38
CA THR A 96 -4.45 -12.07 20.78
C THR A 96 -3.32 -12.39 21.75
N ASP A 97 -2.40 -13.27 21.34
CA ASP A 97 -1.32 -13.78 22.16
C ASP A 97 -0.13 -14.29 21.31
N GLU A 98 0.91 -14.74 21.97
CA GLU A 98 2.14 -15.23 21.36
C GLU A 98 1.93 -16.57 20.61
N THR A 99 0.99 -17.40 21.06
CA THR A 99 0.66 -18.65 20.37
C THR A 99 0.04 -18.36 19.00
N ALA A 100 -0.80 -17.33 18.93
CA ALA A 100 -1.38 -16.86 17.67
C ALA A 100 -0.29 -16.31 16.73
N ILE A 101 0.75 -15.65 17.27
CA ILE A 101 1.92 -15.19 16.47
C ILE A 101 2.65 -16.38 15.88
N GLU A 102 2.92 -17.42 16.65
CA GLU A 102 3.62 -18.62 16.16
C GLU A 102 2.80 -19.34 15.09
N ALA A 103 1.49 -19.48 15.28
CA ALA A 103 0.58 -20.13 14.35
C ALA A 103 0.27 -19.31 13.09
N LEU A 104 0.60 -18.01 13.06
CA LEU A 104 0.29 -17.13 11.93
C LEU A 104 0.99 -17.61 10.66
N GLU A 105 0.23 -17.93 9.64
CA GLU A 105 0.76 -18.24 8.30
C GLU A 105 0.92 -16.98 7.45
N ILE A 106 1.97 -16.95 6.61
CA ILE A 106 2.17 -15.87 5.65
C ILE A 106 1.21 -16.09 4.48
N PRO A 107 0.25 -15.19 4.23
CA PRO A 107 -0.77 -15.42 3.22
C PRO A 107 -0.22 -15.34 1.80
N ALA A 108 -0.93 -15.96 0.87
CA ALA A 108 -0.70 -15.78 -0.56
C ALA A 108 -1.19 -14.40 -1.03
N LEU A 109 -0.57 -13.85 -2.08
CA LEU A 109 -0.87 -12.50 -2.62
C LEU A 109 -2.21 -12.40 -3.37
N ASN A 110 -3.02 -13.45 -3.37
CA ASN A 110 -4.40 -13.44 -3.89
C ASN A 110 -5.46 -13.26 -2.79
N LYS A 111 -5.05 -13.05 -1.55
CA LYS A 111 -5.94 -12.81 -0.41
C LYS A 111 -6.29 -11.34 -0.28
N GLY A 112 -7.48 -11.06 0.27
CA GLY A 112 -7.98 -9.71 0.45
C GLY A 112 -7.96 -8.89 -0.85
N ARG A 113 -7.71 -7.60 -0.75
CA ARG A 113 -7.68 -6.66 -1.87
C ARG A 113 -6.32 -6.55 -2.57
N ILE A 114 -5.32 -7.36 -2.23
CA ILE A 114 -3.98 -7.33 -2.86
C ILE A 114 -4.07 -7.37 -4.40
N ALA A 115 -4.92 -8.24 -4.94
CA ALA A 115 -5.08 -8.37 -6.39
C ALA A 115 -5.61 -7.07 -7.04
N GLN A 116 -6.45 -6.30 -6.36
CA GLN A 116 -6.97 -5.03 -6.86
C GLN A 116 -5.88 -3.95 -6.90
N TYR A 117 -5.00 -3.92 -5.89
CA TYR A 117 -3.87 -3.01 -5.84
C TYR A 117 -2.79 -3.35 -6.88
N LEU A 118 -2.51 -4.63 -7.09
CA LEU A 118 -1.64 -5.09 -8.19
C LEU A 118 -2.23 -4.70 -9.56
N LYS A 119 -3.55 -4.88 -9.75
CA LYS A 119 -4.26 -4.45 -10.98
C LYS A 119 -4.16 -2.93 -11.18
N ALA A 120 -4.43 -2.14 -10.13
CA ALA A 120 -4.33 -0.68 -10.19
C ALA A 120 -2.93 -0.24 -10.58
N ASN A 121 -1.89 -0.80 -9.93
CA ASN A 121 -0.50 -0.50 -10.24
C ASN A 121 -0.13 -0.85 -11.67
N MET A 122 -0.53 -2.04 -12.14
CA MET A 122 -0.32 -2.48 -13.52
C MET A 122 -0.97 -1.53 -14.54
N LEU A 123 -2.22 -1.16 -14.32
CA LEU A 123 -2.95 -0.24 -15.21
C LEU A 123 -2.30 1.15 -15.22
N THR A 124 -1.91 1.64 -14.03
CA THR A 124 -1.24 2.93 -13.90
C THR A 124 0.11 2.92 -14.63
N ALA A 125 0.95 1.90 -14.40
CA ALA A 125 2.26 1.80 -15.02
C ALA A 125 2.22 1.62 -16.55
N ARG A 126 1.14 1.01 -17.07
CA ARG A 126 0.96 0.82 -18.52
C ARG A 126 0.44 2.07 -19.24
N ASN A 127 -0.40 2.85 -18.58
CA ASN A 127 -1.13 3.94 -19.23
C ASN A 127 -0.60 5.33 -18.88
N ILE A 128 0.15 5.49 -17.79
CA ILE A 128 0.84 6.74 -17.45
C ILE A 128 2.34 6.55 -17.73
N THR A 129 2.79 7.09 -18.86
CA THR A 129 4.15 6.85 -19.38
C THR A 129 5.02 8.11 -19.41
N ASP A 130 4.46 9.26 -19.06
CA ASP A 130 5.11 10.58 -19.07
C ASP A 130 5.83 10.90 -17.74
N ARG A 131 5.58 10.13 -16.71
CA ARG A 131 6.13 10.30 -15.36
C ARG A 131 6.30 8.96 -14.66
N PRO A 132 7.14 8.86 -13.59
CA PRO A 132 7.26 7.62 -12.83
C PRO A 132 5.98 7.30 -12.07
N VAL A 133 5.76 6.00 -11.86
CA VAL A 133 4.67 5.46 -11.05
C VAL A 133 5.24 4.87 -9.76
N PHE A 134 4.75 5.34 -8.62
CA PHE A 134 5.13 4.83 -7.31
C PHE A 134 3.99 4.02 -6.70
N ALA A 135 4.27 2.75 -6.42
CA ALA A 135 3.43 1.93 -5.57
C ALA A 135 3.82 2.14 -4.10
N GLY A 136 2.87 1.96 -3.20
CA GLY A 136 3.08 2.02 -1.76
C GLY A 136 2.75 0.68 -1.09
N CYS A 137 3.39 0.42 0.04
CA CYS A 137 3.05 -0.66 0.97
C CYS A 137 3.30 -0.19 2.40
N ILE A 138 2.67 -0.88 3.36
CA ILE A 138 2.91 -0.64 4.78
C ILE A 138 4.31 -1.11 5.19
N GLY A 139 4.89 -0.51 6.24
CA GLY A 139 6.13 -1.02 6.84
C GLY A 139 5.88 -2.24 7.74
N PRO A 140 6.90 -3.13 7.95
CA PRO A 140 6.71 -4.36 8.75
C PRO A 140 6.22 -4.12 10.17
N TYR A 141 6.75 -3.11 10.84
CA TYR A 141 6.35 -2.76 12.20
C TYR A 141 4.91 -2.23 12.26
N SER A 142 4.53 -1.39 11.31
CA SER A 142 3.16 -0.89 11.22
C SER A 142 2.17 -1.98 10.87
N LEU A 143 2.55 -2.97 10.04
CA LEU A 143 1.73 -4.14 9.77
C LEU A 143 1.57 -5.00 11.02
N ALA A 144 2.66 -5.29 11.72
CA ALA A 144 2.62 -6.02 12.99
C ALA A 144 1.68 -5.34 14.02
N GLY A 145 1.76 -4.01 14.13
CA GLY A 145 0.85 -3.25 15.00
C GLY A 145 -0.62 -3.29 14.57
N ARG A 146 -0.92 -3.46 13.28
CA ARG A 146 -2.30 -3.68 12.81
C ARG A 146 -2.83 -5.08 13.07
N LEU A 147 -1.94 -6.07 13.14
CA LEU A 147 -2.31 -7.46 13.43
C LEU A 147 -2.43 -7.75 14.93
N TYR A 148 -1.56 -7.15 15.75
CA TYR A 148 -1.42 -7.43 17.19
C TYR A 148 -1.89 -6.29 18.10
N ASP A 149 -2.18 -5.11 17.57
CA ASP A 149 -2.34 -3.80 18.20
C ASP A 149 -1.01 -3.06 18.41
N MET A 150 -1.05 -1.73 18.22
CA MET A 150 0.16 -0.90 18.25
C MET A 150 0.76 -0.78 19.66
N SER A 151 -0.08 -0.69 20.67
CA SER A 151 0.39 -0.60 22.07
C SER A 151 0.91 -1.95 22.56
N GLU A 152 0.24 -3.02 22.17
CA GLU A 152 0.62 -4.39 22.55
C GLU A 152 1.95 -4.81 21.90
N ILE A 153 2.21 -4.47 20.63
CA ILE A 153 3.50 -4.78 19.99
C ILE A 153 4.66 -4.00 20.64
N MET A 154 4.43 -2.77 21.09
CA MET A 154 5.41 -2.01 21.85
C MET A 154 5.76 -2.70 23.18
N MET A 155 4.74 -3.20 23.89
CA MET A 155 4.96 -3.97 25.13
C MET A 155 5.65 -5.30 24.85
N LEU A 156 5.25 -6.00 23.79
CA LEU A 156 5.80 -7.30 23.43
C LEU A 156 7.33 -7.25 23.17
N ILE A 157 7.84 -6.14 22.59
CA ILE A 157 9.27 -5.95 22.37
C ILE A 157 10.07 -6.06 23.67
N TYR A 158 9.51 -5.63 24.82
CA TYR A 158 10.17 -5.70 26.12
C TYR A 158 9.90 -7.01 26.84
N ILE A 159 8.67 -7.54 26.74
CA ILE A 159 8.25 -8.72 27.50
C ILE A 159 8.73 -10.01 26.82
N ASN A 160 8.57 -10.10 25.50
CA ASN A 160 9.00 -11.26 24.70
C ASN A 160 9.53 -10.80 23.34
N PRO A 161 10.80 -10.37 23.27
CA PRO A 161 11.40 -9.89 22.01
C PRO A 161 11.49 -10.98 20.93
N GLU A 162 11.48 -12.27 21.30
CA GLU A 162 11.52 -13.36 20.32
C GLU A 162 10.19 -13.46 19.56
N ALA A 163 9.05 -13.39 20.25
CA ALA A 163 7.75 -13.37 19.64
C ALA A 163 7.56 -12.11 18.78
N ALA A 164 8.00 -10.94 19.25
CA ALA A 164 7.97 -9.71 18.49
C ALA A 164 8.79 -9.84 17.18
N ASN A 165 10.00 -10.39 17.25
CA ASN A 165 10.84 -10.63 16.08
C ASN A 165 10.23 -11.66 15.12
N THR A 166 9.56 -12.69 15.64
CA THR A 166 8.87 -13.69 14.81
C THR A 166 7.73 -13.03 14.01
N LEU A 167 6.91 -12.19 14.64
CA LEU A 167 5.86 -11.44 13.94
C LEU A 167 6.45 -10.50 12.88
N LEU A 168 7.49 -9.74 13.25
CA LEU A 168 8.14 -8.81 12.32
C LEU A 168 8.75 -9.53 11.10
N ARG A 169 9.35 -10.72 11.27
CA ARG A 169 9.86 -11.52 10.15
C ARG A 169 8.73 -11.95 9.22
N LYS A 170 7.61 -12.48 9.75
CA LYS A 170 6.45 -12.88 8.94
C LYS A 170 5.88 -11.68 8.15
N CYS A 171 5.74 -10.53 8.78
CA CYS A 171 5.33 -9.29 8.11
C CYS A 171 6.33 -8.87 7.02
N THR A 172 7.63 -8.92 7.31
CA THR A 172 8.69 -8.56 6.35
C THR A 172 8.68 -9.47 5.13
N ASP A 173 8.58 -10.78 5.33
CA ASP A 173 8.57 -11.77 4.25
C ASP A 173 7.36 -11.58 3.33
N PHE A 174 6.20 -11.27 3.89
CA PHE A 174 5.02 -10.91 3.12
C PHE A 174 5.24 -9.65 2.29
N ILE A 175 5.74 -8.58 2.91
CA ILE A 175 5.97 -7.29 2.24
C ILE A 175 7.00 -7.42 1.12
N ILE A 176 8.07 -8.20 1.32
CA ILE A 176 9.06 -8.47 0.25
C ILE A 176 8.37 -9.11 -0.96
N ARG A 177 7.54 -10.14 -0.76
CA ARG A 177 6.80 -10.80 -1.84
C ARG A 177 5.86 -9.83 -2.55
N TYR A 178 5.16 -8.98 -1.77
CA TYR A 178 4.25 -7.98 -2.31
C TYR A 178 4.99 -6.91 -3.13
N CYS A 179 6.09 -6.36 -2.61
CA CYS A 179 6.93 -5.41 -3.34
C CYS A 179 7.50 -5.99 -4.63
N MET A 180 7.92 -7.26 -4.62
CA MET A 180 8.38 -7.95 -5.84
C MET A 180 7.25 -8.06 -6.88
N SER A 181 6.03 -8.36 -6.45
CA SER A 181 4.85 -8.41 -7.33
C SER A 181 4.48 -7.04 -7.89
N LEU A 182 4.50 -5.98 -7.07
CA LEU A 182 4.30 -4.60 -7.52
C LEU A 182 5.37 -4.19 -8.56
N LYS A 183 6.62 -4.58 -8.35
CA LYS A 183 7.71 -4.31 -9.31
C LYS A 183 7.54 -5.04 -10.63
N ALA A 184 6.89 -6.20 -10.63
CA ALA A 184 6.66 -7.02 -11.83
C ALA A 184 5.52 -6.49 -12.71
N THR A 185 4.64 -5.61 -12.19
CA THR A 185 3.54 -5.00 -12.95
C THR A 185 4.03 -3.81 -13.76
#